data_7f93dac6b748fb8fe5e57f027fedfa1b
#
_entry.id   7f93dac6b748fb8fe5e57f027fedfa1b
#
_cell.length_a   1.000
_cell.length_b   1.000
_cell.length_c   1.000
_cell.angle_alpha   90.00
_cell.angle_beta   90.00
_cell.angle_gamma   90.00
#
_symmetry.space_group_name_H-M   'P 1'
#
loop_
_entity.id
_entity.type
_entity.pdbx_description
1 polymer ?
#
loop_
_entity_poly.entity_id
_entity_poly.type
_entity_poly.pdbx_seq_one_letter_code
_entity_poly.pdbx_strand_id
1 'polypeptide(L)'
;MRRLPVYLLLDTSGSMHGEPIEAVKNGVQTLLTTLKQDPYALETAYVSVITFDSSARQAVPLTDLLSFQMPALTASGTTSLGEALTLTASSIAKEVQKTTADTKGDWRPLVFLMTDGSPNDDWRKGLNDFKAARTGVVVACAAGHDADTSVLKEITEIVVQLDTADSSTIKAFFKWVSASISVGSQKVESSKKEVIGLEDLPP
;
A
#
# COMPACT_ATOMS: atom_id res chain seq x y z
N MET A 1 -6.48 -17.11 13.96
CA MET A 1 -7.25 -16.37 12.91
C MET A 1 -6.32 -16.12 11.72
N ARG A 2 -6.84 -16.07 10.49
CA ARG A 2 -6.00 -15.77 9.30
C ARG A 2 -5.73 -14.27 9.23
N ARG A 3 -4.48 -13.88 9.04
CA ARG A 3 -4.11 -12.48 8.89
C ARG A 3 -4.47 -11.97 7.48
N LEU A 4 -4.81 -10.69 7.38
CA LEU A 4 -4.89 -9.93 6.14
C LEU A 4 -3.66 -9.01 6.04
N PRO A 5 -2.62 -9.40 5.30
CA PRO A 5 -1.44 -8.57 5.11
C PRO A 5 -1.76 -7.37 4.21
N VAL A 6 -1.31 -6.20 4.61
CA VAL A 6 -1.44 -4.94 3.85
C VAL A 6 -0.08 -4.29 3.73
N TYR A 7 0.36 -4.02 2.51
CA TYR A 7 1.61 -3.32 2.23
C TYR A 7 1.31 -1.94 1.66
N LEU A 8 1.79 -0.91 2.33
CA LEU A 8 1.74 0.48 1.88
C LEU A 8 3.11 0.84 1.31
N LEU A 9 3.18 1.10 0.00
CA LEU A 9 4.38 1.57 -0.70
C LEU A 9 4.23 3.08 -0.89
N LEU A 10 5.03 3.84 -0.18
CA LEU A 10 4.90 5.29 -0.11
C LEU A 10 6.14 5.96 -0.71
N ASP A 11 5.91 6.73 -1.76
CA ASP A 11 6.92 7.60 -2.34
C ASP A 11 7.32 8.68 -1.32
N THR A 12 8.61 8.75 -1.05
CA THR A 12 9.24 9.76 -0.20
C THR A 12 10.35 10.50 -0.97
N SER A 13 10.24 10.57 -2.30
CA SER A 13 11.16 11.33 -3.15
C SER A 13 11.04 12.83 -2.94
N GLY A 14 11.99 13.58 -3.49
CA GLY A 14 12.06 15.02 -3.30
C GLY A 14 10.83 15.79 -3.77
N SER A 15 10.11 15.33 -4.78
CA SER A 15 8.85 15.90 -5.27
C SER A 15 7.74 15.89 -4.22
N MET A 16 7.75 14.89 -3.33
CA MET A 16 6.80 14.79 -2.22
C MET A 16 7.04 15.82 -1.10
N HIS A 17 8.08 16.65 -1.19
CA HIS A 17 8.39 17.64 -0.16
C HIS A 17 7.25 18.66 0.03
N GLY A 18 7.02 19.05 1.30
CA GLY A 18 5.99 20.04 1.67
C GLY A 18 4.63 19.41 1.91
N GLU A 19 3.59 19.90 1.27
CA GLU A 19 2.22 19.47 1.50
C GLU A 19 1.98 17.99 1.19
N PRO A 20 2.48 17.40 0.09
CA PRO A 20 2.22 16.00 -0.22
C PRO A 20 2.66 15.02 0.86
N ILE A 21 3.89 15.14 1.36
CA ILE A 21 4.39 14.21 2.39
C ILE A 21 3.66 14.38 3.72
N GLU A 22 3.26 15.59 4.08
CA GLU A 22 2.42 15.84 5.27
C GLU A 22 1.02 15.25 5.10
N ALA A 23 0.45 15.35 3.89
CA ALA A 23 -0.82 14.72 3.56
C ALA A 23 -0.75 13.20 3.66
N VAL A 24 0.33 12.57 3.19
CA VAL A 24 0.56 11.12 3.33
C VAL A 24 0.67 10.73 4.81
N LYS A 25 1.44 11.46 5.62
CA LYS A 25 1.52 11.22 7.08
C LYS A 25 0.15 11.23 7.74
N ASN A 26 -0.62 12.29 7.48
CA ASN A 26 -1.96 12.45 8.03
C ASN A 26 -2.92 11.37 7.51
N GLY A 27 -2.80 10.99 6.24
CA GLY A 27 -3.58 9.94 5.61
C GLY A 27 -3.32 8.57 6.26
N VAL A 28 -2.07 8.18 6.42
CA VAL A 28 -1.69 6.92 7.09
C VAL A 28 -2.14 6.93 8.56
N GLN A 29 -1.98 8.05 9.27
CA GLN A 29 -2.45 8.18 10.66
C GLN A 29 -3.96 8.01 10.76
N THR A 30 -4.71 8.60 9.83
CA THR A 30 -6.18 8.46 9.76
C THR A 30 -6.58 7.03 9.44
N LEU A 31 -5.91 6.39 8.48
CA LEU A 31 -6.10 4.97 8.14
C LEU A 31 -5.95 4.09 9.39
N LEU A 32 -4.83 4.22 10.10
CA LEU A 32 -4.57 3.43 11.30
C LEU A 32 -5.61 3.66 12.39
N THR A 33 -6.01 4.91 12.61
CA THR A 33 -7.03 5.25 13.61
C THR A 33 -8.37 4.61 13.25
N THR A 34 -8.76 4.68 11.98
CA THR A 34 -10.00 4.07 11.48
C THR A 34 -9.98 2.55 11.62
N LEU A 35 -8.89 1.91 11.22
CA LEU A 35 -8.76 0.45 11.31
C LEU A 35 -8.74 -0.05 12.76
N LYS A 36 -8.15 0.70 13.69
CA LYS A 36 -8.16 0.37 15.13
C LYS A 36 -9.56 0.45 15.76
N GLN A 37 -10.49 1.17 15.13
CA GLN A 37 -11.89 1.26 15.57
C GLN A 37 -12.78 0.15 14.96
N ASP A 38 -12.29 -0.55 13.94
CA ASP A 38 -13.00 -1.66 13.30
C ASP A 38 -12.58 -2.98 13.97
N PRO A 39 -13.47 -3.68 14.67
CA PRO A 39 -13.13 -4.93 15.39
C PRO A 39 -12.54 -6.00 14.47
N TYR A 40 -13.04 -6.13 13.23
CA TYR A 40 -12.55 -7.13 12.28
C TYR A 40 -11.15 -6.78 11.77
N ALA A 41 -10.91 -5.50 11.44
CA ALA A 41 -9.59 -5.04 11.03
C ALA A 41 -8.59 -5.16 12.18
N LEU A 42 -9.01 -4.82 13.40
CA LEU A 42 -8.14 -4.90 14.58
C LEU A 42 -7.61 -6.32 14.84
N GLU A 43 -8.44 -7.35 14.56
CA GLU A 43 -8.06 -8.74 14.75
C GLU A 43 -7.31 -9.35 13.58
N THR A 44 -7.54 -8.87 12.36
CA THR A 44 -7.05 -9.55 11.16
C THR A 44 -6.01 -8.76 10.36
N ALA A 45 -6.07 -7.43 10.34
CA ALA A 45 -5.19 -6.61 9.52
C ALA A 45 -3.80 -6.48 10.12
N TYR A 46 -2.79 -6.76 9.31
CA TYR A 46 -1.39 -6.54 9.58
C TYR A 46 -0.85 -5.59 8.53
N VAL A 47 -0.20 -4.52 8.95
CA VAL A 47 0.24 -3.44 8.07
C VAL A 47 1.75 -3.36 8.02
N SER A 48 2.30 -3.25 6.82
CA SER A 48 3.70 -2.95 6.55
C SER A 48 3.79 -1.63 5.80
N VAL A 49 4.84 -0.86 6.05
CA VAL A 49 5.16 0.36 5.31
C VAL A 49 6.52 0.23 4.68
N ILE A 50 6.54 0.37 3.36
CA ILE A 50 7.76 0.46 2.55
C ILE A 50 7.82 1.87 1.98
N THR A 51 8.91 2.58 2.26
CA THR A 51 9.18 3.90 1.70
C THR A 51 10.24 3.80 0.63
N PHE A 52 10.16 4.65 -0.38
CA PHE A 52 11.17 4.71 -1.43
C PHE A 52 11.45 6.15 -1.86
N ASP A 53 12.74 6.45 -1.89
CA ASP A 53 13.35 7.68 -2.40
C ASP A 53 14.55 7.28 -3.29
N SER A 54 15.77 7.67 -2.98
CA SER A 54 16.98 7.17 -3.67
C SER A 54 17.27 5.69 -3.39
N SER A 55 16.57 5.09 -2.44
CA SER A 55 16.57 3.66 -2.13
C SER A 55 15.24 3.26 -1.51
N ALA A 56 14.92 1.97 -1.52
CA ALA A 56 13.74 1.47 -0.84
C ALA A 56 14.09 0.87 0.52
N ARG A 57 13.20 1.08 1.49
CA ARG A 57 13.34 0.47 2.81
C ARG A 57 12.00 0.06 3.39
N GLN A 58 11.96 -1.05 4.09
CA GLN A 58 10.82 -1.42 4.90
C GLN A 58 10.88 -0.67 6.22
N ALA A 59 10.17 0.45 6.29
CA ALA A 59 10.15 1.33 7.47
C ALA A 59 9.40 0.68 8.64
N VAL A 60 8.37 -0.12 8.33
CA VAL A 60 7.65 -0.95 9.30
C VAL A 60 7.45 -2.34 8.71
N PRO A 61 7.95 -3.41 9.33
CA PRO A 61 7.66 -4.79 8.92
C PRO A 61 6.17 -5.11 9.14
N LEU A 62 5.71 -6.24 8.62
CA LEU A 62 4.30 -6.63 8.73
C LEU A 62 3.90 -6.80 10.21
N THR A 63 3.17 -5.82 10.73
CA THR A 63 2.88 -5.64 12.16
C THR A 63 1.36 -5.54 12.39
N ASP A 64 0.88 -6.13 13.47
CA ASP A 64 -0.53 -5.96 13.90
C ASP A 64 -0.84 -4.50 14.24
N LEU A 65 -2.13 -4.13 14.17
CA LEU A 65 -2.53 -2.74 14.36
C LEU A 65 -2.27 -2.18 15.76
N LEU A 66 -2.27 -3.01 16.80
CA LEU A 66 -2.03 -2.55 18.18
C LEU A 66 -0.56 -2.21 18.40
N SER A 67 0.34 -3.04 17.84
CA SER A 67 1.79 -2.85 17.94
C SER A 67 2.34 -1.86 16.93
N PHE A 68 1.54 -1.47 15.92
CA PHE A 68 2.00 -0.59 14.84
C PHE A 68 2.37 0.80 15.35
N GLN A 69 3.58 1.22 15.02
CA GLN A 69 4.07 2.58 15.27
C GLN A 69 4.31 3.31 13.96
N MET A 70 3.81 4.54 13.87
CA MET A 70 3.98 5.37 12.67
C MET A 70 5.46 5.68 12.44
N PRO A 71 6.02 5.34 11.27
CA PRO A 71 7.40 5.68 10.95
C PRO A 71 7.54 7.18 10.67
N ALA A 72 8.75 7.70 10.85
CA ALA A 72 9.08 9.03 10.34
C ALA A 72 9.11 9.00 8.81
N LEU A 73 8.33 9.85 8.16
CA LEU A 73 8.33 10.04 6.72
C LEU A 73 8.96 11.41 6.41
N THR A 74 10.02 11.41 5.64
CA THR A 74 10.72 12.62 5.17
C THR A 74 10.95 12.51 3.68
N ALA A 75 10.62 13.57 2.94
CA ALA A 75 10.80 13.60 1.49
C ALA A 75 12.20 14.06 1.11
N SER A 76 12.89 13.28 0.28
CA SER A 76 14.21 13.61 -0.28
C SER A 76 14.58 12.67 -1.43
N GLY A 77 15.60 13.05 -2.21
CA GLY A 77 16.20 12.14 -3.20
C GLY A 77 15.35 11.89 -4.44
N THR A 78 15.55 10.74 -5.06
CA THR A 78 14.94 10.29 -6.33
C THR A 78 13.79 9.31 -6.10
N THR A 79 13.37 8.56 -7.12
CA THR A 79 12.19 7.66 -7.06
C THR A 79 12.60 6.24 -7.48
N SER A 80 13.10 5.43 -6.53
CA SER A 80 13.53 4.05 -6.74
C SER A 80 12.36 3.06 -6.63
N LEU A 81 11.41 3.17 -7.55
CA LEU A 81 10.20 2.33 -7.57
C LEU A 81 10.52 0.84 -7.78
N GLY A 82 11.49 0.52 -8.66
CA GLY A 82 11.89 -0.86 -8.91
C GLY A 82 12.45 -1.54 -7.68
N GLU A 83 13.28 -0.83 -6.92
CA GLU A 83 13.80 -1.32 -5.64
C GLU A 83 12.66 -1.57 -4.63
N ALA A 84 11.66 -0.66 -4.58
CA ALA A 84 10.48 -0.83 -3.73
C ALA A 84 9.67 -2.07 -4.10
N LEU A 85 9.48 -2.34 -5.39
CA LEU A 85 8.77 -3.53 -5.87
C LEU A 85 9.52 -4.82 -5.51
N THR A 86 10.85 -4.85 -5.72
CA THR A 86 11.69 -6.00 -5.33
C THR A 86 11.65 -6.23 -3.82
N LEU A 87 11.78 -5.16 -3.04
CA LEU A 87 11.71 -5.24 -1.58
C LEU A 87 10.34 -5.75 -1.11
N THR A 88 9.26 -5.26 -1.71
CA THR A 88 7.91 -5.73 -1.40
C THR A 88 7.75 -7.23 -1.68
N ALA A 89 8.21 -7.70 -2.83
CA ALA A 89 8.18 -9.13 -3.17
C ALA A 89 8.94 -9.98 -2.15
N SER A 90 10.13 -9.54 -1.75
CA SER A 90 10.95 -10.24 -0.75
C SER A 90 10.34 -10.21 0.65
N SER A 91 9.72 -9.10 1.04
CA SER A 91 9.00 -8.97 2.32
C SER A 91 7.78 -9.88 2.36
N ILE A 92 6.97 -9.91 1.31
CA ILE A 92 5.84 -10.85 1.18
C ILE A 92 6.31 -12.29 1.32
N ALA A 93 7.40 -12.65 0.64
CA ALA A 93 7.93 -14.03 0.69
C ALA A 93 8.38 -14.46 2.09
N LYS A 94 8.86 -13.52 2.90
CA LYS A 94 9.37 -13.76 4.27
C LYS A 94 8.28 -13.70 5.34
N GLU A 95 7.33 -12.78 5.21
CA GLU A 95 6.42 -12.39 6.29
C GLU A 95 5.03 -13.01 6.17
N VAL A 96 4.57 -13.30 4.93
CA VAL A 96 3.25 -13.87 4.67
C VAL A 96 3.28 -15.38 4.87
N GLN A 97 2.44 -15.86 5.79
CA GLN A 97 2.36 -17.28 6.13
C GLN A 97 1.69 -18.07 5.00
N LYS A 98 2.35 -19.12 4.55
CA LYS A 98 1.80 -20.04 3.54
C LYS A 98 0.88 -21.07 4.20
N THR A 99 -0.14 -21.51 3.46
CA THR A 99 -0.96 -22.65 3.87
C THR A 99 -0.10 -23.91 3.90
N THR A 100 -0.23 -24.66 5.00
CA THR A 100 0.38 -26.00 5.18
C THR A 100 -0.73 -27.07 5.22
N ALA A 101 -0.36 -28.33 5.44
CA ALA A 101 -1.32 -29.42 5.62
C ALA A 101 -2.22 -29.19 6.86
N ASP A 102 -1.66 -28.59 7.93
CA ASP A 102 -2.32 -28.48 9.23
C ASP A 102 -2.91 -27.08 9.49
N THR A 103 -2.45 -26.05 8.78
CA THR A 103 -2.85 -24.66 9.03
C THR A 103 -3.16 -23.90 7.75
N LYS A 104 -4.25 -23.12 7.78
CA LYS A 104 -4.52 -22.14 6.72
C LYS A 104 -3.57 -20.94 6.89
N GLY A 105 -2.82 -20.62 5.85
CA GLY A 105 -1.97 -19.45 5.79
C GLY A 105 -2.74 -18.13 5.74
N ASP A 106 -2.01 -17.04 5.62
CA ASP A 106 -2.59 -15.70 5.47
C ASP A 106 -3.42 -15.55 4.20
N TRP A 107 -4.23 -14.52 4.16
CA TRP A 107 -4.85 -14.07 2.92
C TRP A 107 -3.80 -13.48 1.99
N ARG A 108 -4.13 -13.42 0.69
CA ARG A 108 -3.25 -12.75 -0.27
C ARG A 108 -3.10 -11.29 0.10
N PRO A 109 -1.88 -10.74 0.13
CA PRO A 109 -1.63 -9.38 0.52
C PRO A 109 -2.36 -8.36 -0.34
N LEU A 110 -2.91 -7.33 0.31
CA LEU A 110 -3.33 -6.10 -0.36
C LEU A 110 -2.10 -5.19 -0.48
N VAL A 111 -1.93 -4.57 -1.63
CA VAL A 111 -0.81 -3.65 -1.88
C VAL A 111 -1.36 -2.31 -2.38
N PHE A 112 -1.00 -1.24 -1.69
CA PHE A 112 -1.34 0.13 -2.06
C PHE A 112 -0.05 0.91 -2.31
N LEU A 113 0.14 1.35 -3.54
CA LEU A 113 1.28 2.15 -3.98
C LEU A 113 0.82 3.58 -4.20
N MET A 114 1.56 4.56 -3.68
CA MET A 114 1.37 5.97 -3.99
C MET A 114 2.68 6.60 -4.44
N THR A 115 2.66 7.30 -5.57
CA THR A 115 3.79 8.08 -6.12
C THR A 115 3.27 9.31 -6.85
N ASP A 116 4.05 10.37 -6.86
CA ASP A 116 3.79 11.61 -7.60
C ASP A 116 4.71 11.81 -8.81
N GLY A 117 5.60 10.85 -9.10
CA GLY A 117 6.63 11.00 -10.11
C GLY A 117 6.82 9.79 -11.02
N SER A 118 7.88 9.89 -11.80
CA SER A 118 8.37 8.81 -12.66
C SER A 118 9.56 8.11 -11.99
N PRO A 119 9.69 6.79 -12.13
CA PRO A 119 10.82 6.06 -11.57
C PRO A 119 12.14 6.46 -12.21
N ASN A 120 13.19 6.50 -11.40
CA ASN A 120 14.56 6.81 -11.82
C ASN A 120 15.46 5.57 -11.87
N ASP A 121 14.95 4.40 -11.53
CA ASP A 121 15.68 3.13 -11.51
C ASP A 121 15.16 2.12 -12.55
N ASP A 122 15.78 0.94 -12.61
CA ASP A 122 15.30 -0.18 -13.44
C ASP A 122 14.05 -0.84 -12.82
N TRP A 123 12.94 -0.13 -12.91
CA TRP A 123 11.68 -0.59 -12.35
C TRP A 123 11.12 -1.87 -13.00
N ARG A 124 11.52 -2.19 -14.25
CA ARG A 124 11.08 -3.42 -14.94
C ARG A 124 11.59 -4.68 -14.26
N LYS A 125 12.82 -4.64 -13.76
CA LYS A 125 13.38 -5.74 -12.97
C LYS A 125 12.56 -5.93 -11.70
N GLY A 126 12.31 -4.87 -10.95
CA GLY A 126 11.49 -4.92 -9.74
C GLY A 126 10.05 -5.37 -10.01
N LEU A 127 9.48 -4.97 -11.15
CA LEU A 127 8.15 -5.41 -11.58
C LEU A 127 8.10 -6.93 -11.79
N ASN A 128 9.13 -7.52 -12.41
CA ASN A 128 9.17 -8.98 -12.61
C ASN A 128 9.21 -9.72 -11.26
N ASP A 129 10.02 -9.26 -10.31
CA ASP A 129 10.06 -9.81 -8.96
C ASP A 129 8.70 -9.69 -8.27
N PHE A 130 8.07 -8.52 -8.38
CA PHE A 130 6.78 -8.24 -7.77
C PHE A 130 5.64 -9.08 -8.38
N LYS A 131 5.61 -9.25 -9.70
CA LYS A 131 4.63 -10.10 -10.39
C LYS A 131 4.76 -11.58 -10.01
N ALA A 132 5.94 -12.03 -9.65
CA ALA A 132 6.17 -13.38 -9.13
C ALA A 132 5.64 -13.56 -7.70
N ALA A 133 5.45 -12.48 -6.94
CA ALA A 133 4.86 -12.52 -5.62
C ALA A 133 3.34 -12.79 -5.74
N ARG A 134 2.82 -13.61 -4.84
CA ARG A 134 1.39 -13.94 -4.80
C ARG A 134 0.61 -12.86 -4.06
N THR A 135 0.37 -11.74 -4.71
CA THR A 135 -0.48 -10.66 -4.20
C THR A 135 -1.97 -10.94 -4.41
N GLY A 136 -2.80 -10.26 -3.65
CA GLY A 136 -4.24 -10.14 -3.88
C GLY A 136 -4.53 -8.92 -4.76
N VAL A 137 -5.24 -7.94 -4.20
CA VAL A 137 -5.51 -6.67 -4.88
C VAL A 137 -4.30 -5.76 -4.78
N VAL A 138 -3.91 -5.18 -5.91
CA VAL A 138 -2.87 -4.14 -6.00
C VAL A 138 -3.52 -2.89 -6.56
N VAL A 139 -3.39 -1.78 -5.85
CA VAL A 139 -3.88 -0.47 -6.27
C VAL A 139 -2.71 0.50 -6.32
N ALA A 140 -2.55 1.17 -7.44
CA ALA A 140 -1.57 2.24 -7.60
C ALA A 140 -2.28 3.60 -7.66
N CYS A 141 -1.77 4.56 -6.90
CA CYS A 141 -2.25 5.94 -6.87
C CYS A 141 -1.20 6.86 -7.48
N ALA A 142 -1.58 7.52 -8.56
CA ALA A 142 -0.84 8.60 -9.17
C ALA A 142 -1.26 9.92 -8.50
N ALA A 143 -0.41 10.50 -7.67
CA ALA A 143 -0.72 11.72 -6.94
C ALA A 143 -0.26 12.95 -7.74
N GLY A 144 -1.20 13.62 -8.41
CA GLY A 144 -0.93 14.75 -9.29
C GLY A 144 -0.68 14.36 -10.74
N HIS A 145 -0.52 15.39 -11.59
CA HIS A 145 -0.41 15.21 -13.05
C HIS A 145 0.96 14.71 -13.52
N ASP A 146 2.00 14.85 -12.71
CA ASP A 146 3.38 14.51 -13.07
C ASP A 146 3.70 13.02 -12.87
N ALA A 147 2.81 12.28 -12.18
CA ALA A 147 2.97 10.85 -11.98
C ALA A 147 2.82 10.06 -13.28
N ASP A 148 3.76 9.15 -13.54
CA ASP A 148 3.75 8.33 -14.76
C ASP A 148 2.75 7.17 -14.64
N THR A 149 1.52 7.44 -15.07
CA THR A 149 0.45 6.43 -15.07
C THR A 149 0.71 5.26 -16.01
N SER A 150 1.58 5.42 -17.01
CA SER A 150 1.92 4.32 -17.93
C SER A 150 2.71 3.23 -17.22
N VAL A 151 3.66 3.62 -16.37
CA VAL A 151 4.41 2.70 -15.50
C VAL A 151 3.48 2.03 -14.50
N LEU A 152 2.58 2.78 -13.86
CA LEU A 152 1.65 2.23 -12.88
C LEU A 152 0.70 1.20 -13.49
N LYS A 153 0.25 1.42 -14.73
CA LYS A 153 -0.59 0.47 -15.49
C LYS A 153 0.13 -0.84 -15.85
N GLU A 154 1.46 -0.85 -15.89
CA GLU A 154 2.20 -2.09 -16.04
C GLU A 154 2.27 -2.90 -14.73
N ILE A 155 2.13 -2.23 -13.57
CA ILE A 155 2.14 -2.86 -12.24
C ILE A 155 0.77 -3.46 -11.93
N THR A 156 -0.31 -2.72 -12.21
CA THR A 156 -1.69 -3.11 -11.90
C THR A 156 -2.69 -2.50 -12.87
N GLU A 157 -3.83 -3.19 -13.05
CA GLU A 157 -4.97 -2.65 -13.80
C GLU A 157 -5.73 -1.57 -13.02
N ILE A 158 -5.55 -1.52 -11.67
CA ILE A 158 -6.25 -0.58 -10.80
C ILE A 158 -5.32 0.60 -10.53
N VAL A 159 -5.43 1.63 -11.37
CA VAL A 159 -4.70 2.89 -11.22
C VAL A 159 -5.67 4.01 -10.94
N VAL A 160 -5.50 4.65 -9.79
CA VAL A 160 -6.24 5.84 -9.37
C VAL A 160 -5.37 7.05 -9.67
N GLN A 161 -5.90 8.02 -10.39
CA GLN A 161 -5.22 9.29 -10.60
C GLN A 161 -5.90 10.37 -9.80
N LEU A 162 -5.14 11.05 -8.94
CA LEU A 162 -5.57 12.25 -8.25
C LEU A 162 -5.16 13.47 -9.09
N ASP A 163 -6.06 14.42 -9.27
CA ASP A 163 -5.77 15.63 -10.04
C ASP A 163 -4.66 16.48 -9.40
N THR A 164 -4.58 16.44 -8.09
CA THR A 164 -3.59 17.17 -7.29
C THR A 164 -2.99 16.28 -6.23
N ALA A 165 -1.77 16.59 -5.78
CA ALA A 165 -1.12 15.94 -4.65
C ALA A 165 -1.33 16.75 -3.35
N ASP A 166 -2.53 17.29 -3.16
CA ASP A 166 -2.89 18.08 -1.98
C ASP A 166 -3.47 17.23 -0.82
N SER A 167 -3.64 17.89 0.31
CA SER A 167 -4.13 17.25 1.53
C SER A 167 -5.54 16.66 1.38
N SER A 168 -6.40 17.24 0.55
CA SER A 168 -7.79 16.79 0.41
C SER A 168 -7.90 15.52 -0.41
N THR A 169 -7.21 15.46 -1.55
CA THR A 169 -7.21 14.31 -2.47
C THR A 169 -6.48 13.11 -1.88
N ILE A 170 -5.31 13.32 -1.28
CA ILE A 170 -4.54 12.26 -0.61
C ILE A 170 -5.32 11.71 0.59
N LYS A 171 -5.95 12.57 1.40
CA LYS A 171 -6.79 12.13 2.52
C LYS A 171 -7.98 11.30 2.05
N ALA A 172 -8.64 11.68 0.95
CA ALA A 172 -9.74 10.92 0.38
C ALA A 172 -9.29 9.53 -0.08
N PHE A 173 -8.13 9.42 -0.72
CA PHE A 173 -7.53 8.14 -1.09
C PHE A 173 -7.31 7.24 0.14
N PHE A 174 -6.67 7.74 1.19
CA PHE A 174 -6.43 6.93 2.40
C PHE A 174 -7.72 6.54 3.13
N LYS A 175 -8.75 7.38 3.08
CA LYS A 175 -10.09 7.03 3.59
C LYS A 175 -10.68 5.85 2.82
N TRP A 176 -10.55 5.87 1.50
CA TRP A 176 -10.98 4.75 0.65
C TRP A 176 -10.16 3.48 0.92
N VAL A 177 -8.83 3.60 1.08
CA VAL A 177 -7.96 2.47 1.47
C VAL A 177 -8.43 1.87 2.80
N SER A 178 -8.76 2.69 3.80
CA SER A 178 -9.28 2.21 5.08
C SER A 178 -10.56 1.39 4.91
N ALA A 179 -11.53 1.90 4.15
CA ALA A 179 -12.77 1.19 3.87
C ALA A 179 -12.53 -0.13 3.14
N SER A 180 -11.59 -0.14 2.17
CA SER A 180 -11.20 -1.33 1.43
C SER A 180 -10.61 -2.43 2.33
N ILE A 181 -9.77 -2.05 3.28
CA ILE A 181 -9.18 -2.98 4.26
C ILE A 181 -10.27 -3.49 5.22
N SER A 182 -11.15 -2.63 5.72
CA SER A 182 -12.25 -3.02 6.61
C SER A 182 -13.16 -4.06 5.95
N VAL A 183 -13.58 -3.83 4.71
CA VAL A 183 -14.40 -4.82 3.97
C VAL A 183 -13.62 -6.10 3.71
N GLY A 184 -12.33 -6.00 3.37
CA GLY A 184 -11.44 -7.15 3.24
C GLY A 184 -11.38 -7.96 4.54
N SER A 185 -11.24 -7.31 5.68
CA SER A 185 -11.19 -7.94 7.00
C SER A 185 -12.49 -8.67 7.35
N GLN A 186 -13.64 -8.09 7.05
CA GLN A 186 -14.95 -8.74 7.24
C GLN A 186 -15.10 -9.98 6.34
N LYS A 187 -14.62 -9.93 5.10
CA LYS A 187 -14.65 -11.07 4.17
C LYS A 187 -13.72 -12.21 4.57
N VAL A 188 -12.62 -11.88 5.25
CA VAL A 188 -11.72 -12.87 5.87
C VAL A 188 -12.51 -13.80 6.79
N GLU A 189 -13.48 -13.27 7.50
CA GLU A 189 -14.35 -14.04 8.41
C GLU A 189 -15.48 -14.76 7.67
N SER A 190 -16.08 -14.14 6.65
CA SER A 190 -17.32 -14.63 6.01
C SER A 190 -17.16 -15.52 4.79
N SER A 191 -15.93 -15.76 4.29
CA SER A 191 -15.63 -16.65 3.15
C SER A 191 -16.33 -16.33 1.81
N LYS A 192 -16.87 -15.12 1.60
CA LYS A 192 -17.54 -14.75 0.34
C LYS A 192 -16.69 -13.77 -0.49
N LYS A 193 -16.58 -14.10 -1.80
CA LYS A 193 -15.95 -13.27 -2.83
C LYS A 193 -16.86 -12.10 -3.22
N GLU A 194 -16.51 -10.90 -2.91
CA GLU A 194 -16.94 -9.71 -3.63
C GLU A 194 -15.83 -8.66 -3.58
N VAL A 195 -15.52 -8.10 -4.73
CA VAL A 195 -14.58 -7.00 -4.89
C VAL A 195 -15.34 -5.71 -4.58
N ILE A 196 -14.76 -4.84 -3.77
CA ILE A 196 -15.32 -3.50 -3.55
C ILE A 196 -15.29 -2.76 -4.88
N GLY A 197 -16.42 -2.21 -5.31
CA GLY A 197 -16.52 -1.44 -6.55
C GLY A 197 -15.61 -0.23 -6.53
N LEU A 198 -14.93 0.00 -7.63
CA LEU A 198 -14.15 1.22 -7.90
C LEU A 198 -15.01 2.49 -7.91
N GLU A 199 -16.33 2.30 -7.88
CA GLU A 199 -17.36 3.33 -7.94
C GLU A 199 -17.41 4.25 -6.70
N ASP A 200 -16.80 3.80 -5.60
CA ASP A 200 -16.73 4.56 -4.34
C ASP A 200 -15.46 5.42 -4.21
N LEU A 201 -14.65 5.49 -5.26
CA LEU A 201 -13.48 6.39 -5.29
C LEU A 201 -13.93 7.83 -5.59
N PRO A 202 -13.45 8.81 -4.82
CA PRO A 202 -13.67 10.20 -5.18
C PRO A 202 -13.02 10.53 -6.53
N PRO A 203 -13.64 11.41 -7.32
CA PRO A 203 -13.11 11.87 -8.59
C PRO A 203 -11.78 12.62 -8.45
#